data_e5cf9dfde05291ecc6449ae23abd643e
#
_entry.id   e5cf9dfde05291ecc6449ae23abd643e
#
_cell.length_a   1.000
_cell.length_b   1.000
_cell.length_c   1.000
_cell.angle_alpha   90.00
_cell.angle_beta   90.00
_cell.angle_gamma   90.00
#
_symmetry.space_group_name_H-M   'P 1'
#
loop_
_entity.id
_entity.type
_entity.pdbx_description
1 polymer ?
#
loop_
_entity_poly.entity_id
_entity_poly.type
_entity_poly.pdbx_seq_one_letter_code
_entity_poly.pdbx_strand_id
1 'polypeptide(L)'
;MEHTLQLGEILKDGMYPVESEGGDNWRILHGDTLKLVKAFQPGTFDAVITDPPYASGGTKQNERNRTTNQKYSSMSPEKALPDFDGDQKDQRSWTHWMAEWLYDVRKACKSGAPICLFIDWRQYPSMTDALQWAGWIWRGTAVWDKTNSRPQKGRFRQQTEFIIWGSNGPMPISRPVSCLPGVFRYGNPQNRVHVTEKPLQLMKDVVQICEPGGRILDPFAGAGTTILAAAQQGYQAVGIEVTDGYFQLGTGRVREALKEEVDVQ
;
A
#
# COMPACT_ATOMS: atom_id res chain seq x y z
N MET A 1 -6.07 -28.82 5.45
CA MET A 1 -4.62 -28.65 5.21
C MET A 1 -4.39 -27.16 5.04
N GLU A 2 -3.82 -26.54 6.07
CA GLU A 2 -3.45 -25.12 6.06
C GLU A 2 -2.33 -24.92 5.05
N HIS A 3 -2.63 -24.23 3.96
CA HIS A 3 -1.67 -23.90 2.91
C HIS A 3 -0.97 -22.58 3.31
N THR A 4 0.10 -22.68 4.08
CA THR A 4 0.99 -21.52 4.29
C THR A 4 1.47 -21.02 2.94
N LEU A 5 1.32 -19.71 2.68
CA LEU A 5 1.73 -19.06 1.44
C LEU A 5 3.23 -19.25 1.20
N GLN A 6 3.58 -20.13 0.24
CA GLN A 6 4.95 -20.50 -0.04
C GLN A 6 5.63 -19.49 -0.97
N LEU A 7 6.91 -19.17 -0.69
CA LEU A 7 7.71 -18.28 -1.55
C LEU A 7 7.81 -18.78 -3.00
N GLY A 8 7.94 -20.09 -3.21
CA GLY A 8 7.99 -20.71 -4.54
C GLY A 8 6.74 -20.52 -5.39
N GLU A 9 5.61 -20.15 -4.78
CA GLU A 9 4.38 -19.83 -5.51
C GLU A 9 4.37 -18.39 -6.06
N ILE A 10 5.19 -17.51 -5.49
CA ILE A 10 5.19 -16.08 -5.80
C ILE A 10 6.47 -15.58 -6.47
N LEU A 11 7.61 -16.22 -6.20
CA LEU A 11 8.91 -15.81 -6.74
C LEU A 11 9.39 -16.80 -7.83
N LYS A 12 10.14 -16.28 -8.80
CA LYS A 12 10.82 -17.05 -9.84
C LYS A 12 11.93 -17.92 -9.22
N ASP A 13 12.19 -19.07 -9.82
CA ASP A 13 13.27 -19.95 -9.41
C ASP A 13 14.64 -19.23 -9.41
N GLY A 14 15.45 -19.50 -8.40
CA GLY A 14 16.77 -18.93 -8.24
C GLY A 14 16.81 -17.52 -7.67
N MET A 15 15.65 -16.90 -7.34
CA MET A 15 15.56 -15.58 -6.70
C MET A 15 15.60 -15.66 -5.16
N TYR A 16 16.09 -16.77 -4.60
CA TYR A 16 16.23 -16.99 -3.16
C TYR A 16 17.71 -16.92 -2.73
N PRO A 17 17.99 -16.58 -1.46
CA PRO A 17 17.05 -16.33 -0.36
C PRO A 17 16.59 -14.87 -0.29
N VAL A 18 15.30 -14.67 0.03
CA VAL A 18 14.73 -13.34 0.42
C VAL A 18 14.32 -13.45 1.89
N GLU A 19 14.77 -12.55 2.73
CA GLU A 19 14.30 -12.45 4.10
C GLU A 19 12.80 -12.17 4.09
N SER A 20 12.03 -12.97 4.80
CA SER A 20 10.58 -12.83 4.83
C SER A 20 9.98 -13.46 6.07
N GLU A 21 8.86 -12.91 6.51
CA GLU A 21 8.01 -13.50 7.53
C GLU A 21 6.58 -13.66 7.03
N GLY A 22 5.85 -14.65 7.55
CA GLY A 22 4.49 -14.90 7.10
C GLY A 22 3.74 -15.90 7.95
N GLY A 23 2.48 -16.11 7.57
CA GLY A 23 1.54 -17.07 8.13
C GLY A 23 0.79 -17.80 7.01
N ASP A 24 -0.40 -18.30 7.31
CA ASP A 24 -1.17 -19.15 6.39
C ASP A 24 -1.57 -18.41 5.11
N ASN A 25 -2.08 -17.19 5.22
CA ASN A 25 -2.57 -16.40 4.09
C ASN A 25 -1.84 -15.06 3.90
N TRP A 26 -0.71 -14.82 4.57
CA TRP A 26 0.04 -13.58 4.43
C TRP A 26 1.55 -13.82 4.43
N ARG A 27 2.29 -12.89 3.78
CA ARG A 27 3.76 -12.83 3.82
C ARG A 27 4.25 -11.41 3.58
N ILE A 28 5.27 -10.98 4.31
CA ILE A 28 6.00 -9.74 4.07
C ILE A 28 7.45 -10.10 3.72
N LEU A 29 7.93 -9.54 2.61
CA LEU A 29 9.31 -9.69 2.12
C LEU A 29 10.11 -8.46 2.54
N HIS A 30 11.30 -8.67 3.08
CA HIS A 30 12.21 -7.58 3.43
C HIS A 30 13.10 -7.23 2.23
N GLY A 31 13.00 -5.99 1.73
CA GLY A 31 13.86 -5.51 0.65
C GLY A 31 13.27 -4.39 -0.19
N ASP A 32 14.04 -4.00 -1.18
CA ASP A 32 13.72 -2.91 -2.11
C ASP A 32 12.68 -3.36 -3.14
N THR A 33 11.58 -2.62 -3.22
CA THR A 33 10.48 -2.84 -4.16
C THR A 33 10.95 -2.93 -5.61
N LEU A 34 11.83 -2.03 -6.07
CA LEU A 34 12.35 -2.03 -7.45
C LEU A 34 13.09 -3.34 -7.82
N LYS A 35 13.63 -4.03 -6.83
CA LYS A 35 14.33 -5.30 -7.01
C LYS A 35 13.36 -6.48 -6.90
N LEU A 36 12.56 -6.50 -5.83
CA LEU A 36 11.71 -7.64 -5.50
C LEU A 36 10.53 -7.81 -6.47
N VAL A 37 9.96 -6.73 -7.00
CA VAL A 37 8.87 -6.84 -7.98
C VAL A 37 9.29 -7.55 -9.27
N LYS A 38 10.57 -7.49 -9.65
CA LYS A 38 11.14 -8.20 -10.81
C LYS A 38 11.28 -9.69 -10.59
N ALA A 39 11.33 -10.10 -9.32
CA ALA A 39 11.45 -11.50 -8.92
C ALA A 39 10.10 -12.24 -8.92
N PHE A 40 8.97 -11.55 -8.92
CA PHE A 40 7.67 -12.21 -8.95
C PHE A 40 7.40 -12.95 -10.26
N GLN A 41 6.73 -14.08 -10.13
CA GLN A 41 6.22 -14.82 -11.30
C GLN A 41 5.13 -14.00 -12.00
N PRO A 42 5.03 -14.04 -13.34
CA PRO A 42 3.95 -13.39 -14.06
C PRO A 42 2.56 -13.94 -13.66
N GLY A 43 1.58 -13.04 -13.55
CA GLY A 43 0.21 -13.44 -13.24
C GLY A 43 -0.01 -13.96 -11.82
N THR A 44 0.87 -13.61 -10.88
CA THR A 44 0.79 -14.03 -9.48
C THR A 44 -0.31 -13.33 -8.71
N PHE A 45 -0.55 -12.03 -8.97
CA PHE A 45 -1.41 -11.20 -8.17
C PHE A 45 -2.76 -10.89 -8.84
N ASP A 46 -3.81 -10.96 -8.03
CA ASP A 46 -5.19 -10.63 -8.41
C ASP A 46 -5.51 -9.15 -8.18
N ALA A 47 -4.76 -8.47 -7.33
CA ALA A 47 -4.88 -7.02 -7.10
C ALA A 47 -3.58 -6.42 -6.54
N VAL A 48 -3.43 -5.10 -6.70
CA VAL A 48 -2.40 -4.29 -6.05
C VAL A 48 -3.10 -3.19 -5.25
N ILE A 49 -2.79 -3.08 -3.95
CA ILE A 49 -3.37 -2.05 -3.08
C ILE A 49 -2.25 -1.52 -2.19
N THR A 50 -1.91 -0.24 -2.34
CA THR A 50 -0.70 0.28 -1.72
C THR A 50 -0.75 1.78 -1.44
N ASP A 51 0.04 2.19 -0.44
CA ASP A 51 0.26 3.56 -0.02
C ASP A 51 1.76 3.92 -0.17
N PRO A 52 2.22 4.23 -1.40
CA PRO A 52 3.63 4.52 -1.64
C PRO A 52 4.04 5.86 -1.00
N PRO A 53 5.36 6.09 -0.74
CA PRO A 53 5.82 7.39 -0.27
C PRO A 53 5.52 8.49 -1.30
N TYR A 54 4.85 9.58 -0.86
CA TYR A 54 4.32 10.61 -1.77
C TYR A 54 5.36 11.62 -2.24
N ALA A 55 6.50 11.78 -1.53
CA ALA A 55 7.49 12.84 -1.75
C ALA A 55 6.86 14.25 -1.79
N SER A 56 5.71 14.44 -1.14
CA SER A 56 4.95 15.69 -1.13
C SER A 56 5.33 16.63 0.02
N GLY A 57 6.16 16.17 0.95
CA GLY A 57 6.66 16.94 2.08
C GLY A 57 7.83 17.82 1.69
N GLY A 58 7.58 19.13 1.52
CA GLY A 58 8.64 20.10 1.37
C GLY A 58 8.62 20.88 0.06
N THR A 59 7.87 21.97 0.06
CA THR A 59 7.94 23.01 -0.97
C THR A 59 9.25 23.79 -0.93
N LYS A 60 10.01 23.69 0.18
CA LYS A 60 11.30 24.37 0.37
C LYS A 60 12.42 23.33 0.52
N GLN A 61 13.58 23.63 -0.04
CA GLN A 61 14.76 22.75 -0.01
C GLN A 61 15.15 22.33 1.42
N ASN A 62 14.94 23.19 2.40
CA ASN A 62 15.18 22.92 3.83
C ASN A 62 14.20 21.91 4.44
N GLU A 63 13.01 21.75 3.85
CA GLU A 63 12.00 20.79 4.31
C GLU A 63 12.21 19.40 3.69
N ARG A 64 12.83 19.34 2.51
CA ARG A 64 13.18 18.05 1.86
C ARG A 64 14.24 17.27 2.65
N ASN A 65 15.14 17.97 3.32
CA ASN A 65 16.22 17.36 4.12
C ASN A 65 15.78 16.97 5.54
N ARG A 66 14.53 17.19 5.92
CA ARG A 66 13.99 16.73 7.21
C ARG A 66 13.61 15.27 7.15
N THR A 67 13.78 14.57 8.28
CA THR A 67 13.28 13.19 8.42
C THR A 67 11.75 13.16 8.33
N THR A 68 11.18 12.00 8.02
CA THR A 68 9.73 11.85 7.91
C THR A 68 9.01 12.14 9.22
N ASN A 69 9.64 11.81 10.36
CA ASN A 69 9.15 12.22 11.68
C ASN A 69 9.08 13.73 11.84
N GLN A 70 10.08 14.48 11.38
CA GLN A 70 10.10 15.94 11.44
C GLN A 70 9.09 16.60 10.49
N LYS A 71 8.72 15.92 9.40
CA LYS A 71 7.74 16.43 8.43
C LYS A 71 6.29 16.20 8.86
N TYR A 72 5.99 15.05 9.47
CA TYR A 72 4.62 14.57 9.64
C TYR A 72 4.21 14.34 11.10
N SER A 73 5.16 14.32 12.05
CA SER A 73 4.90 14.06 13.46
C SER A 73 5.13 15.29 14.34
N SER A 74 4.20 15.56 15.24
CA SER A 74 4.37 16.48 16.38
C SER A 74 4.70 15.73 17.69
N MET A 75 5.12 14.46 17.57
CA MET A 75 5.45 13.62 18.73
C MET A 75 6.77 14.04 19.35
N SER A 76 6.91 13.81 20.67
CA SER A 76 8.17 13.98 21.40
C SER A 76 9.21 12.96 20.89
N PRO A 77 10.52 13.23 21.01
CA PRO A 77 11.59 12.34 20.55
C PRO A 77 11.51 10.91 21.11
N GLU A 78 10.94 10.75 22.30
CA GLU A 78 10.79 9.44 22.98
C GLU A 78 9.71 8.55 22.34
N LYS A 79 8.84 9.11 21.48
CA LYS A 79 7.78 8.41 20.74
C LYS A 79 7.98 8.48 19.22
N ALA A 80 9.20 8.79 18.78
CA ALA A 80 9.50 8.85 17.36
C ALA A 80 9.38 7.45 16.72
N LEU A 81 8.59 7.38 15.65
CA LEU A 81 8.46 6.18 14.84
C LEU A 81 9.65 6.05 13.88
N PRO A 82 9.98 4.85 13.36
CA PRO A 82 11.03 4.72 12.37
C PRO A 82 10.85 5.67 11.18
N ASP A 83 11.93 6.25 10.68
CA ASP A 83 11.90 7.02 9.44
C ASP A 83 11.82 6.07 8.24
N PHE A 84 11.23 6.50 7.13
CA PHE A 84 11.16 5.72 5.90
C PHE A 84 11.81 6.46 4.73
N ASP A 85 12.40 5.71 3.81
CA ASP A 85 13.07 6.22 2.62
C ASP A 85 12.09 6.51 1.47
N GLY A 86 12.52 7.36 0.53
CA GLY A 86 11.78 7.63 -0.72
C GLY A 86 11.01 8.94 -0.76
N ASP A 87 10.87 9.65 0.38
CA ASP A 87 10.11 10.91 0.47
C ASP A 87 10.93 12.18 0.14
N GLN A 88 12.09 12.02 -0.50
CA GLN A 88 13.02 13.11 -0.82
C GLN A 88 13.12 13.45 -2.30
N LYS A 89 12.37 12.75 -3.17
CA LYS A 89 12.43 12.95 -4.62
C LYS A 89 11.71 14.24 -5.03
N ASP A 90 12.26 14.92 -6.06
CA ASP A 90 11.48 15.94 -6.77
C ASP A 90 10.35 15.28 -7.58
N GLN A 91 9.39 16.11 -8.05
CA GLN A 91 8.19 15.60 -8.71
C GLN A 91 8.48 14.74 -9.94
N ARG A 92 9.49 15.09 -10.75
CA ARG A 92 9.80 14.35 -11.98
C ARG A 92 10.52 13.05 -11.70
N SER A 93 11.53 13.07 -10.83
CA SER A 93 12.22 11.85 -10.42
C SER A 93 11.32 10.91 -9.63
N TRP A 94 10.36 11.44 -8.87
CA TRP A 94 9.33 10.65 -8.21
C TRP A 94 8.38 9.99 -9.24
N THR A 95 7.92 10.74 -10.25
CA THR A 95 7.05 10.21 -11.31
C THR A 95 7.73 9.09 -12.09
N HIS A 96 9.01 9.27 -12.42
CA HIS A 96 9.82 8.24 -13.09
C HIS A 96 9.94 6.98 -12.22
N TRP A 97 10.32 7.15 -10.95
CA TRP A 97 10.44 6.06 -9.98
C TRP A 97 9.12 5.31 -9.80
N MET A 98 7.99 6.02 -9.74
CA MET A 98 6.66 5.41 -9.69
C MET A 98 6.37 4.57 -10.93
N ALA A 99 6.63 5.11 -12.12
CA ALA A 99 6.38 4.41 -13.37
C ALA A 99 7.24 3.13 -13.50
N GLU A 100 8.47 3.14 -12.97
CA GLU A 100 9.39 2.01 -13.06
C GLU A 100 8.85 0.77 -12.31
N TRP A 101 8.53 0.90 -11.03
CA TRP A 101 8.01 -0.25 -10.27
C TRP A 101 6.57 -0.61 -10.69
N LEU A 102 5.73 0.36 -11.05
CA LEU A 102 4.38 0.11 -11.57
C LEU A 102 4.40 -0.74 -12.84
N TYR A 103 5.37 -0.51 -13.73
CA TYR A 103 5.55 -1.30 -14.94
C TYR A 103 5.90 -2.77 -14.62
N ASP A 104 6.79 -3.01 -13.67
CA ASP A 104 7.19 -4.37 -13.31
C ASP A 104 6.11 -5.10 -12.49
N VAL A 105 5.44 -4.39 -11.56
CA VAL A 105 4.29 -4.93 -10.82
C VAL A 105 3.17 -5.34 -11.77
N ARG A 106 2.91 -4.58 -12.83
CA ARG A 106 1.89 -4.92 -13.84
C ARG A 106 2.14 -6.30 -14.47
N LYS A 107 3.41 -6.65 -14.72
CA LYS A 107 3.78 -7.96 -15.28
C LYS A 107 3.50 -9.12 -14.31
N ALA A 108 3.62 -8.85 -13.01
CA ALA A 108 3.32 -9.84 -11.97
C ALA A 108 1.80 -9.99 -11.71
N CYS A 109 0.97 -9.11 -12.24
CA CYS A 109 -0.48 -9.14 -12.08
C CYS A 109 -1.17 -9.92 -13.20
N LYS A 110 -2.28 -10.57 -12.85
CA LYS A 110 -3.20 -11.18 -13.82
C LYS A 110 -3.81 -10.13 -14.74
N SER A 111 -4.26 -10.55 -15.92
CA SER A 111 -5.06 -9.69 -16.80
C SER A 111 -6.36 -9.29 -16.10
N GLY A 112 -6.70 -8.00 -16.15
CA GLY A 112 -7.88 -7.44 -15.47
C GLY A 112 -7.67 -7.13 -13.99
N ALA A 113 -6.55 -7.48 -13.38
CA ALA A 113 -6.25 -7.20 -11.98
C ALA A 113 -6.36 -5.70 -11.66
N PRO A 114 -7.13 -5.29 -10.64
CA PRO A 114 -7.19 -3.90 -10.21
C PRO A 114 -5.91 -3.45 -9.51
N ILE A 115 -5.65 -2.15 -9.58
CA ILE A 115 -4.67 -1.45 -8.76
C ILE A 115 -5.33 -0.27 -8.05
N CYS A 116 -5.04 -0.09 -6.76
CA CYS A 116 -5.44 1.05 -5.95
C CYS A 116 -4.22 1.72 -5.32
N LEU A 117 -4.04 3.00 -5.60
CA LEU A 117 -2.89 3.81 -5.19
C LEU A 117 -3.36 4.98 -4.34
N PHE A 118 -3.00 4.99 -3.06
CA PHE A 118 -3.24 6.15 -2.21
C PHE A 118 -2.33 7.30 -2.61
N ILE A 119 -2.85 8.52 -2.61
CA ILE A 119 -2.09 9.72 -2.96
C ILE A 119 -2.72 10.99 -2.39
N ASP A 120 -1.91 11.99 -2.11
CA ASP A 120 -2.38 13.34 -1.80
C ASP A 120 -2.65 14.18 -3.07
N TRP A 121 -3.31 15.33 -2.89
CA TRP A 121 -3.67 16.22 -3.99
C TRP A 121 -2.47 16.78 -4.77
N ARG A 122 -1.29 16.90 -4.14
CA ARG A 122 -0.09 17.49 -4.77
C ARG A 122 0.49 16.61 -5.84
N GLN A 123 0.56 15.32 -5.55
CA GLN A 123 1.12 14.33 -6.47
C GLN A 123 0.07 13.62 -7.32
N TYR A 124 -1.21 13.98 -7.16
CA TYR A 124 -2.29 13.35 -7.91
C TYR A 124 -2.06 13.36 -9.44
N PRO A 125 -1.71 14.51 -10.10
CA PRO A 125 -1.42 14.50 -11.54
C PRO A 125 -0.25 13.59 -11.91
N SER A 126 0.83 13.65 -11.15
CA SER A 126 2.03 12.82 -11.39
C SER A 126 1.77 11.33 -11.23
N MET A 127 0.90 10.95 -10.27
CA MET A 127 0.50 9.56 -10.08
C MET A 127 -0.31 9.03 -11.26
N THR A 128 -1.25 9.83 -11.79
CA THR A 128 -2.04 9.43 -12.96
C THR A 128 -1.17 9.28 -14.20
N ASP A 129 -0.16 10.14 -14.37
CA ASP A 129 0.81 10.03 -15.47
C ASP A 129 1.67 8.77 -15.32
N ALA A 130 2.23 8.52 -14.13
CA ALA A 130 3.05 7.34 -13.86
C ALA A 130 2.27 6.03 -14.08
N LEU A 131 1.01 5.96 -13.63
CA LEU A 131 0.14 4.81 -13.81
C LEU A 131 -0.04 4.48 -15.30
N GLN A 132 -0.35 5.49 -16.12
CA GLN A 132 -0.58 5.35 -17.55
C GLN A 132 0.73 5.02 -18.30
N TRP A 133 1.86 5.65 -17.94
CA TRP A 133 3.18 5.33 -18.52
C TRP A 133 3.61 3.90 -18.25
N ALA A 134 3.25 3.36 -17.10
CA ALA A 134 3.48 1.96 -16.77
C ALA A 134 2.55 0.98 -17.52
N GLY A 135 1.60 1.49 -18.33
CA GLY A 135 0.69 0.70 -19.18
C GLY A 135 -0.56 0.19 -18.46
N TRP A 136 -0.88 0.71 -17.28
CA TRP A 136 -2.16 0.45 -16.63
C TRP A 136 -3.27 1.25 -17.29
N ILE A 137 -4.50 0.72 -17.30
CA ILE A 137 -5.69 1.47 -17.70
C ILE A 137 -6.18 2.24 -16.47
N TRP A 138 -6.06 3.57 -16.47
CA TRP A 138 -6.67 4.40 -15.45
C TRP A 138 -8.20 4.36 -15.57
N ARG A 139 -8.91 4.02 -14.49
CA ARG A 139 -10.36 3.86 -14.50
C ARG A 139 -11.10 4.90 -13.70
N GLY A 140 -10.45 5.57 -12.77
CA GLY A 140 -11.06 6.62 -11.98
C GLY A 140 -10.36 6.86 -10.64
N THR A 141 -11.10 7.49 -9.74
CA THR A 141 -10.61 7.87 -8.41
C THR A 141 -11.73 7.70 -7.39
N ALA A 142 -11.42 7.00 -6.29
CA ALA A 142 -12.20 7.06 -5.08
C ALA A 142 -11.58 8.04 -4.09
N VAL A 143 -12.33 8.47 -3.10
CA VAL A 143 -11.92 9.49 -2.13
C VAL A 143 -12.03 8.95 -0.71
N TRP A 144 -10.98 9.12 0.07
CA TRP A 144 -11.05 8.98 1.50
C TRP A 144 -11.29 10.33 2.16
N ASP A 145 -12.47 10.51 2.79
CA ASP A 145 -12.84 11.66 3.62
C ASP A 145 -12.39 11.40 5.06
N LYS A 146 -11.37 12.17 5.48
CA LYS A 146 -10.81 12.15 6.85
C LYS A 146 -11.71 12.98 7.77
N THR A 147 -12.74 12.37 8.31
CA THR A 147 -13.80 13.08 9.08
C THR A 147 -13.29 13.89 10.25
N ASN A 148 -12.13 13.56 10.82
CA ASN A 148 -11.50 14.20 11.99
C ASN A 148 -10.32 15.13 11.63
N SER A 149 -10.17 15.56 10.37
CA SER A 149 -9.12 16.51 10.00
C SER A 149 -9.35 17.88 10.63
N ARG A 150 -8.27 18.55 11.04
CA ARG A 150 -8.36 19.87 11.72
C ARG A 150 -8.78 20.96 10.74
N PRO A 151 -9.80 21.79 11.08
CA PRO A 151 -10.17 22.93 10.27
C PRO A 151 -9.11 24.05 10.39
N GLN A 152 -8.94 24.82 9.30
CA GLN A 152 -8.10 26.01 9.29
C GLN A 152 -8.95 27.21 8.83
N LYS A 153 -8.93 28.31 9.59
CA LYS A 153 -9.68 29.51 9.26
C LYS A 153 -9.27 30.10 7.90
N GLY A 154 -10.25 30.47 7.08
CA GLY A 154 -10.01 31.08 5.76
C GLY A 154 -9.49 30.14 4.68
N ARG A 155 -9.57 28.80 4.89
CA ARG A 155 -9.12 27.80 3.93
C ARG A 155 -10.13 26.65 3.83
N PHE A 156 -10.08 25.92 2.72
CA PHE A 156 -10.75 24.64 2.65
C PHE A 156 -10.06 23.62 3.56
N ARG A 157 -10.85 22.80 4.25
CA ARG A 157 -10.33 21.71 5.07
C ARG A 157 -9.59 20.70 4.20
N GLN A 158 -8.35 20.38 4.55
CA GLN A 158 -7.55 19.34 3.90
C GLN A 158 -7.96 17.97 4.43
N GLN A 159 -9.19 17.56 4.13
CA GLN A 159 -9.79 16.34 4.68
C GLN A 159 -9.81 15.18 3.70
N THR A 160 -9.47 15.40 2.43
CA THR A 160 -9.52 14.36 1.41
C THR A 160 -8.14 13.81 1.09
N GLU A 161 -8.09 12.51 0.87
CA GLU A 161 -7.00 11.79 0.23
C GLU A 161 -7.59 10.96 -0.90
N PHE A 162 -6.84 10.72 -1.94
CA PHE A 162 -7.34 10.08 -3.15
C PHE A 162 -6.84 8.63 -3.24
N ILE A 163 -7.68 7.79 -3.83
CA ILE A 163 -7.35 6.43 -4.22
C ILE A 163 -7.50 6.37 -5.73
N ILE A 164 -6.39 6.58 -6.44
CA ILE A 164 -6.36 6.42 -7.89
C ILE A 164 -6.45 4.92 -8.17
N TRP A 165 -7.37 4.51 -9.03
CA TRP A 165 -7.50 3.12 -9.36
C TRP A 165 -7.49 2.85 -10.86
N GLY A 166 -6.99 1.69 -11.23
CA GLY A 166 -6.84 1.23 -12.60
C GLY A 166 -6.92 -0.28 -12.71
N SER A 167 -6.61 -0.80 -13.89
CA SER A 167 -6.54 -2.24 -14.13
C SER A 167 -5.43 -2.63 -15.10
N ASN A 168 -4.92 -3.85 -14.95
CA ASN A 168 -4.00 -4.47 -15.91
C ASN A 168 -4.77 -4.97 -17.14
N GLY A 169 -5.05 -4.08 -18.08
CA GLY A 169 -5.86 -4.39 -19.25
C GLY A 169 -7.37 -4.42 -18.98
N PRO A 170 -8.17 -5.05 -19.85
CA PRO A 170 -9.61 -5.12 -19.72
C PRO A 170 -10.05 -5.77 -18.42
N MET A 171 -11.06 -5.21 -17.79
CA MET A 171 -11.67 -5.72 -16.56
C MET A 171 -13.07 -6.22 -16.87
N PRO A 172 -13.33 -7.54 -16.84
CA PRO A 172 -14.66 -8.09 -17.15
C PRO A 172 -15.71 -7.66 -16.14
N ILE A 173 -16.92 -7.36 -16.63
CA ILE A 173 -18.08 -7.04 -15.76
C ILE A 173 -18.54 -8.28 -14.95
N SER A 174 -18.21 -9.47 -15.44
CA SER A 174 -18.56 -10.74 -14.79
C SER A 174 -17.72 -11.09 -13.55
N ARG A 175 -16.80 -10.22 -13.13
CA ARG A 175 -16.04 -10.42 -11.90
C ARG A 175 -16.98 -10.57 -10.69
N PRO A 176 -16.73 -11.52 -9.76
CA PRO A 176 -17.57 -11.74 -8.59
C PRO A 176 -17.28 -10.67 -7.49
N VAL A 177 -17.26 -9.41 -7.87
CA VAL A 177 -16.98 -8.25 -7.00
C VAL A 177 -18.16 -7.29 -7.08
N SER A 178 -18.69 -6.90 -5.92
CA SER A 178 -19.78 -5.94 -5.82
C SER A 178 -19.35 -4.54 -6.22
N CYS A 179 -20.31 -3.65 -6.49
CA CYS A 179 -20.03 -2.23 -6.64
C CYS A 179 -19.58 -1.64 -5.31
N LEU A 180 -18.38 -1.09 -5.27
CA LEU A 180 -17.80 -0.48 -4.07
C LEU A 180 -18.08 1.04 -4.02
N PRO A 181 -18.09 1.65 -2.81
CA PRO A 181 -18.26 3.09 -2.67
C PRO A 181 -17.14 3.88 -3.37
N GLY A 182 -17.51 5.02 -3.97
CA GLY A 182 -16.52 5.98 -4.47
C GLY A 182 -16.01 6.96 -3.41
N VAL A 183 -16.61 6.97 -2.20
CA VAL A 183 -16.23 7.81 -1.07
C VAL A 183 -16.24 6.98 0.21
N PHE A 184 -15.10 6.94 0.90
CA PHE A 184 -14.91 6.28 2.18
C PHE A 184 -14.81 7.33 3.29
N ARG A 185 -15.54 7.17 4.41
CA ARG A 185 -15.56 8.14 5.52
C ARG A 185 -15.02 7.51 6.79
N TYR A 186 -13.73 7.70 7.02
CA TYR A 186 -13.03 7.19 8.19
C TYR A 186 -12.11 8.26 8.78
N GLY A 187 -12.15 8.46 10.10
CA GLY A 187 -11.19 9.34 10.79
C GLY A 187 -9.77 8.79 10.71
N ASN A 188 -8.78 9.67 10.78
CA ASN A 188 -7.40 9.22 10.98
C ASN A 188 -7.28 8.42 12.27
N PRO A 189 -6.50 7.33 12.31
CA PRO A 189 -6.23 6.58 13.54
C PRO A 189 -5.62 7.49 14.62
N GLN A 190 -6.06 7.33 15.88
CA GLN A 190 -5.55 8.14 16.99
C GLN A 190 -4.27 7.53 17.60
N ASN A 191 -4.21 6.20 17.69
CA ASN A 191 -3.06 5.45 18.21
C ASN A 191 -2.30 4.82 17.05
N ARG A 192 -1.55 5.65 16.31
CA ARG A 192 -0.82 5.20 15.12
C ARG A 192 0.45 4.45 15.50
N VAL A 193 0.70 3.34 14.83
CA VAL A 193 1.98 2.63 14.84
C VAL A 193 2.88 3.03 13.66
N HIS A 194 2.33 3.70 12.65
CA HIS A 194 3.06 4.32 11.54
C HIS A 194 2.62 5.79 11.36
N VAL A 195 3.54 6.68 10.97
CA VAL A 195 3.29 8.13 10.86
C VAL A 195 2.12 8.44 9.91
N THR A 196 2.01 7.69 8.81
CA THR A 196 0.97 7.85 7.77
C THR A 196 -0.03 6.70 7.73
N GLU A 197 -0.18 5.96 8.84
CA GLU A 197 -1.05 4.78 8.91
C GLU A 197 -2.48 5.08 8.45
N LYS A 198 -2.99 4.24 7.54
CA LYS A 198 -4.39 4.27 7.11
C LYS A 198 -5.28 3.55 8.12
N PRO A 199 -6.55 3.98 8.30
CA PRO A 199 -7.51 3.26 9.13
C PRO A 199 -7.69 1.80 8.65
N LEU A 200 -7.60 0.84 9.55
CA LEU A 200 -7.76 -0.58 9.20
C LEU A 200 -9.10 -0.85 8.51
N GLN A 201 -10.19 -0.21 8.99
CA GLN A 201 -11.51 -0.40 8.39
C GLN A 201 -11.60 0.15 6.96
N LEU A 202 -10.93 1.28 6.67
CA LEU A 202 -10.79 1.77 5.29
C LEU A 202 -10.11 0.74 4.40
N MET A 203 -9.01 0.15 4.89
CA MET A 203 -8.28 -0.86 4.11
C MET A 203 -9.11 -2.13 3.93
N LYS A 204 -9.89 -2.56 4.93
CA LYS A 204 -10.84 -3.69 4.81
C LYS A 204 -11.89 -3.47 3.72
N ASP A 205 -12.34 -2.23 3.53
CA ASP A 205 -13.28 -1.92 2.44
C ASP A 205 -12.57 -1.87 1.08
N VAL A 206 -11.39 -1.28 1.01
CA VAL A 206 -10.64 -1.14 -0.26
C VAL A 206 -10.17 -2.49 -0.79
N VAL A 207 -9.76 -3.43 0.06
CA VAL A 207 -9.30 -4.76 -0.39
C VAL A 207 -10.40 -5.57 -1.08
N GLN A 208 -11.67 -5.25 -0.84
CA GLN A 208 -12.82 -5.92 -1.50
C GLN A 208 -12.88 -5.69 -3.01
N ILE A 209 -12.06 -4.79 -3.58
CA ILE A 209 -11.92 -4.67 -5.04
C ILE A 209 -11.24 -5.90 -5.67
N CYS A 210 -10.50 -6.67 -4.89
CA CYS A 210 -9.95 -7.96 -5.28
C CYS A 210 -11.06 -9.02 -5.36
N GLU A 211 -10.92 -9.99 -6.22
CA GLU A 211 -11.83 -11.14 -6.25
C GLU A 211 -11.70 -11.96 -4.96
N PRO A 212 -12.82 -12.51 -4.42
CA PRO A 212 -12.79 -13.28 -3.18
C PRO A 212 -11.71 -14.36 -3.16
N GLY A 213 -10.92 -14.41 -2.10
CA GLY A 213 -9.79 -15.36 -1.95
C GLY A 213 -8.58 -15.08 -2.83
N GLY A 214 -8.60 -13.99 -3.62
CA GLY A 214 -7.49 -13.60 -4.49
C GLY A 214 -6.24 -13.16 -3.73
N ARG A 215 -5.13 -13.02 -4.45
CA ARG A 215 -3.82 -12.62 -3.90
C ARG A 215 -3.57 -11.14 -4.13
N ILE A 216 -3.41 -10.38 -3.03
CA ILE A 216 -3.18 -8.94 -3.01
C ILE A 216 -1.69 -8.66 -2.78
N LEU A 217 -1.13 -7.74 -3.56
CA LEU A 217 0.22 -7.21 -3.35
C LEU A 217 0.15 -5.78 -2.78
N ASP A 218 0.93 -5.54 -1.73
CA ASP A 218 1.30 -4.20 -1.25
C ASP A 218 2.82 -4.00 -1.36
N PRO A 219 3.32 -3.32 -2.41
CA PRO A 219 4.76 -3.09 -2.59
C PRO A 219 5.41 -2.17 -1.55
N PHE A 220 4.62 -1.52 -0.69
CA PHE A 220 5.08 -0.58 0.36
C PHE A 220 4.32 -0.85 1.67
N ALA A 221 4.51 -2.05 2.23
CA ALA A 221 3.69 -2.56 3.30
C ALA A 221 3.75 -1.76 4.62
N GLY A 222 4.86 -1.05 4.88
CA GLY A 222 5.02 -0.28 6.10
C GLY A 222 4.73 -1.10 7.35
N ALA A 223 3.81 -0.62 8.18
CA ALA A 223 3.34 -1.33 9.38
C ALA A 223 2.31 -2.44 9.11
N GLY A 224 2.15 -2.89 7.86
CA GLY A 224 1.36 -4.06 7.49
C GLY A 224 -0.16 -3.87 7.50
N THR A 225 -0.69 -2.64 7.45
CA THR A 225 -2.14 -2.40 7.55
C THR A 225 -2.93 -3.02 6.39
N THR A 226 -2.42 -2.91 5.15
CA THR A 226 -3.03 -3.56 3.98
C THR A 226 -2.99 -5.08 4.11
N ILE A 227 -1.86 -5.61 4.57
CA ILE A 227 -1.66 -7.06 4.74
C ILE A 227 -2.62 -7.61 5.79
N LEU A 228 -2.73 -6.94 6.93
CA LEU A 228 -3.67 -7.31 7.99
C LEU A 228 -5.12 -7.25 7.50
N ALA A 229 -5.51 -6.16 6.83
CA ALA A 229 -6.87 -6.00 6.30
C ALA A 229 -7.22 -7.11 5.31
N ALA A 230 -6.32 -7.43 4.39
CA ALA A 230 -6.50 -8.48 3.39
C ALA A 230 -6.60 -9.86 4.05
N ALA A 231 -5.68 -10.19 4.97
CA ALA A 231 -5.68 -11.47 5.67
C ALA A 231 -6.96 -11.70 6.48
N GLN A 232 -7.43 -10.69 7.23
CA GLN A 232 -8.67 -10.74 8.00
C GLN A 232 -9.94 -10.87 7.13
N GLN A 233 -9.88 -10.45 5.87
CA GLN A 233 -10.98 -10.58 4.90
C GLN A 233 -10.88 -11.86 4.06
N GLY A 234 -9.97 -12.80 4.39
CA GLY A 234 -9.81 -14.09 3.71
C GLY A 234 -9.07 -14.03 2.37
N TYR A 235 -8.36 -12.94 2.08
CA TYR A 235 -7.46 -12.85 0.93
C TYR A 235 -6.08 -13.41 1.26
N GLN A 236 -5.32 -13.78 0.23
CA GLN A 236 -3.88 -13.95 0.37
C GLN A 236 -3.21 -12.58 0.25
N ALA A 237 -2.25 -12.27 1.11
CA ALA A 237 -1.59 -10.97 1.13
C ALA A 237 -0.07 -11.09 1.06
N VAL A 238 0.55 -10.34 0.15
CA VAL A 238 2.01 -10.25 0.02
C VAL A 238 2.41 -8.78 0.16
N GLY A 239 3.33 -8.51 1.08
CA GLY A 239 3.91 -7.18 1.29
C GLY A 239 5.38 -7.14 0.93
N ILE A 240 5.88 -5.95 0.59
CA ILE A 240 7.30 -5.64 0.54
C ILE A 240 7.55 -4.45 1.46
N GLU A 241 8.59 -4.54 2.29
CA GLU A 241 9.05 -3.44 3.14
C GLU A 241 10.57 -3.37 3.12
N VAL A 242 11.10 -2.20 2.85
CA VAL A 242 12.55 -1.98 2.74
C VAL A 242 13.21 -1.62 4.07
N THR A 243 12.44 -1.00 4.97
CA THR A 243 12.94 -0.51 6.26
C THR A 243 12.87 -1.62 7.31
N ASP A 244 14.01 -2.02 7.86
CA ASP A 244 14.09 -3.08 8.87
C ASP A 244 13.13 -2.87 10.05
N GLY A 245 13.10 -1.66 10.62
CA GLY A 245 12.20 -1.33 11.73
C GLY A 245 10.71 -1.50 11.40
N TYR A 246 10.28 -1.16 10.18
CA TYR A 246 8.90 -1.36 9.76
C TYR A 246 8.61 -2.80 9.34
N PHE A 247 9.59 -3.50 8.79
CA PHE A 247 9.46 -4.93 8.52
C PHE A 247 9.18 -5.72 9.81
N GLN A 248 9.98 -5.50 10.86
CA GLN A 248 9.78 -6.13 12.18
C GLN A 248 8.46 -5.72 12.83
N LEU A 249 8.13 -4.43 12.80
CA LEU A 249 6.88 -3.90 13.33
C LEU A 249 5.66 -4.48 12.62
N GLY A 250 5.66 -4.47 11.28
CA GLY A 250 4.56 -4.94 10.45
C GLY A 250 4.31 -6.43 10.60
N THR A 251 5.36 -7.24 10.54
CA THR A 251 5.28 -8.70 10.69
C THR A 251 4.80 -9.10 12.09
N GLY A 252 5.32 -8.46 13.15
CA GLY A 252 4.88 -8.66 14.53
C GLY A 252 3.40 -8.33 14.70
N ARG A 253 2.99 -7.14 14.24
CA ARG A 253 1.60 -6.66 14.32
C ARG A 253 0.60 -7.59 13.60
N VAL A 254 0.90 -7.98 12.37
CA VAL A 254 0.02 -8.86 11.59
C VAL A 254 -0.11 -10.21 12.28
N ARG A 255 1.00 -10.77 12.75
CA ARG A 255 1.03 -12.04 13.46
C ARG A 255 0.20 -12.03 14.74
N GLU A 256 0.35 -10.99 15.57
CA GLU A 256 -0.39 -10.86 16.84
C GLU A 256 -1.89 -10.69 16.60
N ALA A 257 -2.28 -9.77 15.71
CA ALA A 257 -3.69 -9.48 15.44
C ALA A 257 -4.45 -10.69 14.84
N LEU A 258 -3.79 -11.53 14.02
CA LEU A 258 -4.41 -12.73 13.48
C LEU A 258 -4.49 -13.89 14.49
N LYS A 259 -3.57 -13.96 15.47
CA LYS A 259 -3.68 -14.94 16.58
C LYS A 259 -4.85 -14.62 17.49
N GLU A 260 -5.04 -13.35 17.87
CA GLU A 260 -6.15 -12.93 18.72
C GLU A 260 -7.52 -13.24 18.11
N GLU A 261 -7.67 -13.21 16.78
CA GLU A 261 -8.93 -13.59 16.11
C GLU A 261 -9.21 -15.11 16.21
N VAL A 262 -8.19 -15.94 16.18
CA VAL A 262 -8.35 -17.41 16.31
C VAL A 262 -8.75 -17.80 17.72
N ASP A 263 -8.21 -17.13 18.73
CA ASP A 263 -8.50 -17.42 20.16
C ASP A 263 -9.90 -16.94 20.61
N VAL A 264 -10.59 -16.11 19.81
CA VAL A 264 -11.94 -15.56 20.11
C VAL A 264 -13.06 -16.32 19.40
N GLN A 265 -12.76 -17.20 18.46
CA GLN A 265 -13.73 -18.06 17.74
C GLN A 265 -13.85 -19.43 18.38
#